data_60b36fe361469411b9f8a1a30644de1f
#
_entry.id   60b36fe361469411b9f8a1a30644de1f
#
_cell.length_a   1.000
_cell.length_b   1.000
_cell.length_c   1.000
_cell.angle_alpha   90.00
_cell.angle_beta   90.00
_cell.angle_gamma   90.00
#
_symmetry.space_group_name_H-M   'P 1'
#
loop_
_entity.id
_entity.type
_entity.pdbx_description
1 polymer ?
#
loop_
_entity_poly.entity_id
_entity_poly.type
_entity_poly.pdbx_seq_one_letter_code
_entity_poly.pdbx_strand_id
1 'polypeptide(L)'
;MSDVAVVGAGPNGLAAAAVAARAGLSVTVYEANDTIGGAARTQPLNGSAAKFDLGSAVHPMAMQSQAMHELGVHDKVEFIVPELSFAHVLDRRTAYAYKDLERTAQELGGADGEMYTRLLGPLVKQIDGVSQTLLNPLLRVPSNPAALATFAVSTVAGMAVKELFSGKFERAAALYAGCSAHVAGGSRGPANAGAGLFLAATAHGKGWAIPRGGSQAISDALAEEAMAHGAKILTGARVNHVDELSAQSILFDTSAESAAKLSTGHLPERLSHAMSSTRRSPGSCLVHYVLSAPVPWRDETLGNAGTVHLGGTAAQVGKAERAAVRRGAAKPFMIVAQPSQFDDSRAPQGQHVIWAYCHVPLDSPVDMSRELKEMIEQAAPGFCETIIESHVVTAQDLEEQNSALVGGDLSGGTMDLLGSIKRPRISSDPWYLQSKGLYLVSSAAPPGPSVHGMGGFLGAQSMLKREYGITNWKSVN
;
A
#
# COMPACT_ATOMS: atom_id res chain seq x y z
N MET A 1 4.60 -32.49 10.84
CA MET A 1 3.90 -31.43 11.60
C MET A 1 4.78 -30.22 11.59
N SER A 2 4.26 -29.06 11.25
CA SER A 2 4.99 -27.79 11.39
C SER A 2 4.61 -27.15 12.71
N ASP A 3 5.52 -26.37 13.32
CA ASP A 3 5.16 -25.55 14.48
C ASP A 3 4.19 -24.45 14.08
N VAL A 4 4.44 -23.85 12.90
CA VAL A 4 3.69 -22.72 12.38
C VAL A 4 3.20 -22.98 10.95
N ALA A 5 1.93 -22.72 10.70
CA ALA A 5 1.34 -22.60 9.37
C ALA A 5 1.03 -21.13 9.07
N VAL A 6 1.39 -20.66 7.88
CA VAL A 6 1.00 -19.33 7.38
C VAL A 6 0.06 -19.53 6.20
N VAL A 7 -1.11 -18.92 6.24
CA VAL A 7 -2.12 -19.00 5.17
C VAL A 7 -2.13 -17.68 4.41
N GLY A 8 -1.64 -17.72 3.18
CA GLY A 8 -1.37 -16.58 2.32
C GLY A 8 0.12 -16.19 2.28
N ALA A 9 0.67 -16.07 1.07
CA ALA A 9 2.05 -15.68 0.81
C ALA A 9 2.14 -14.24 0.27
N GLY A 10 1.37 -13.32 0.83
CA GLY A 10 1.55 -11.89 0.65
C GLY A 10 2.74 -11.37 1.49
N PRO A 11 3.13 -10.09 1.35
CA PRO A 11 4.29 -9.54 2.07
C PRO A 11 4.22 -9.67 3.60
N ASN A 12 3.03 -9.63 4.18
CA ASN A 12 2.88 -9.82 5.63
C ASN A 12 3.01 -11.31 6.02
N GLY A 13 2.42 -12.22 5.27
CA GLY A 13 2.56 -13.67 5.50
C GLY A 13 4.01 -14.12 5.38
N LEU A 14 4.71 -13.66 4.35
CA LEU A 14 6.13 -13.95 4.14
C LEU A 14 7.02 -13.36 5.23
N ALA A 15 6.74 -12.11 5.67
CA ALA A 15 7.44 -11.50 6.80
C ALA A 15 7.21 -12.29 8.10
N ALA A 16 5.97 -12.76 8.34
CA ALA A 16 5.66 -13.59 9.49
C ALA A 16 6.39 -14.94 9.44
N ALA A 17 6.44 -15.57 8.26
CA ALA A 17 7.17 -16.82 8.05
C ALA A 17 8.67 -16.64 8.30
N ALA A 18 9.27 -15.55 7.81
CA ALA A 18 10.69 -15.26 8.03
C ALA A 18 11.02 -15.05 9.50
N VAL A 19 10.20 -14.32 10.25
CA VAL A 19 10.37 -14.12 11.71
C VAL A 19 10.26 -15.43 12.47
N ALA A 20 9.27 -16.26 12.16
CA ALA A 20 9.07 -17.55 12.84
C ALA A 20 10.19 -18.55 12.52
N ALA A 21 10.63 -18.59 11.25
CA ALA A 21 11.73 -19.46 10.83
C ALA A 21 13.06 -19.05 11.44
N ARG A 22 13.39 -17.74 11.51
CA ARG A 22 14.57 -17.21 12.22
C ARG A 22 14.55 -17.54 13.71
N ALA A 23 13.37 -17.69 14.31
CA ALA A 23 13.21 -18.13 15.69
C ALA A 23 13.46 -19.65 15.88
N GLY A 24 13.82 -20.38 14.84
CA GLY A 24 14.09 -21.81 14.88
C GLY A 24 12.84 -22.70 14.78
N LEU A 25 11.68 -22.14 14.44
CA LEU A 25 10.44 -22.92 14.30
C LEU A 25 10.32 -23.51 12.88
N SER A 26 9.73 -24.70 12.78
CA SER A 26 9.35 -25.28 11.50
C SER A 26 8.13 -24.56 10.93
N VAL A 27 8.25 -23.95 9.74
CA VAL A 27 7.22 -23.11 9.12
C VAL A 27 6.80 -23.69 7.78
N THR A 28 5.48 -23.74 7.54
CA THR A 28 4.92 -24.01 6.21
C THR A 28 3.98 -22.89 5.81
N VAL A 29 4.22 -22.28 4.65
CA VAL A 29 3.37 -21.26 4.04
C VAL A 29 2.50 -21.92 2.97
N TYR A 30 1.20 -21.65 2.99
CA TYR A 30 0.21 -22.14 2.05
C TYR A 30 -0.32 -20.95 1.23
N GLU A 31 -0.06 -20.97 -0.07
CA GLU A 31 -0.54 -19.97 -1.04
C GLU A 31 -1.53 -20.62 -2.00
N ALA A 32 -2.70 -20.00 -2.15
CA ALA A 32 -3.76 -20.53 -3.00
C ALA A 32 -3.48 -20.37 -4.51
N ASN A 33 -2.73 -19.33 -4.88
CA ASN A 33 -2.31 -19.08 -6.25
C ASN A 33 -1.02 -19.85 -6.59
N ASP A 34 -0.70 -19.93 -7.88
CA ASP A 34 0.54 -20.57 -8.37
C ASP A 34 1.78 -19.72 -8.09
N THR A 35 1.59 -18.44 -7.72
CA THR A 35 2.68 -17.49 -7.44
C THR A 35 2.46 -16.79 -6.12
N ILE A 36 3.56 -16.54 -5.38
CA ILE A 36 3.56 -15.76 -4.14
C ILE A 36 3.46 -14.25 -4.42
N GLY A 37 3.23 -13.45 -3.37
CA GLY A 37 3.33 -11.99 -3.40
C GLY A 37 2.03 -11.25 -3.14
N GLY A 38 0.88 -11.93 -3.14
CA GLY A 38 -0.40 -11.29 -2.86
C GLY A 38 -0.68 -10.10 -3.79
N ALA A 39 -0.93 -8.91 -3.24
CA ALA A 39 -1.10 -7.67 -4.01
C ALA A 39 0.23 -7.03 -4.46
N ALA A 40 1.38 -7.51 -3.99
CA ALA A 40 2.71 -7.08 -4.41
C ALA A 40 3.31 -8.05 -5.46
N ARG A 41 2.48 -8.60 -6.31
CA ARG A 41 2.92 -9.44 -7.44
C ARG A 41 3.23 -8.59 -8.66
N THR A 42 4.22 -9.03 -9.42
CA THR A 42 4.53 -8.50 -10.75
C THR A 42 4.60 -9.66 -11.73
N GLN A 43 3.80 -9.62 -12.77
CA GLN A 43 3.73 -10.70 -13.75
C GLN A 43 3.25 -10.19 -15.13
N PRO A 44 3.47 -10.96 -16.21
CA PRO A 44 2.79 -10.73 -17.47
C PRO A 44 1.26 -10.86 -17.32
N LEU A 45 0.52 -10.12 -18.11
CA LEU A 45 -0.95 -10.24 -18.24
C LEU A 45 -1.31 -10.66 -19.66
N ASN A 46 -2.23 -11.61 -19.80
CA ASN A 46 -2.83 -12.01 -21.08
C ASN A 46 -1.82 -12.32 -22.19
N GLY A 47 -0.67 -12.90 -21.85
CA GLY A 47 0.37 -13.26 -22.83
C GLY A 47 1.27 -12.11 -23.27
N SER A 48 1.14 -10.91 -22.66
CA SER A 48 2.08 -9.81 -22.89
C SER A 48 3.51 -10.20 -22.51
N ALA A 49 4.50 -9.65 -23.21
CA ALA A 49 5.91 -9.77 -22.83
C ALA A 49 6.31 -8.76 -21.73
N ALA A 50 5.46 -7.78 -21.45
CA ALA A 50 5.69 -6.79 -20.40
C ALA A 50 5.28 -7.31 -19.02
N LYS A 51 5.87 -6.75 -17.96
CA LYS A 51 5.62 -7.11 -16.56
C LYS A 51 4.84 -6.01 -15.85
N PHE A 52 3.72 -6.38 -15.26
CA PHE A 52 2.78 -5.45 -14.60
C PHE A 52 2.70 -5.71 -13.11
N ASP A 53 2.69 -4.64 -12.33
CA ASP A 53 2.40 -4.71 -10.90
C ASP A 53 0.89 -4.83 -10.68
N LEU A 54 0.43 -5.89 -10.02
CA LEU A 54 -0.99 -6.19 -9.92
C LEU A 54 -1.76 -5.32 -8.90
N GLY A 55 -1.09 -4.82 -7.87
CA GLY A 55 -1.77 -4.05 -6.82
C GLY A 55 -1.06 -2.75 -6.44
N SER A 56 0.25 -2.69 -6.50
CA SER A 56 1.00 -1.46 -6.21
C SER A 56 2.36 -1.47 -6.91
N ALA A 57 2.78 -0.31 -7.46
CA ALA A 57 4.00 -0.16 -8.24
C ALA A 57 5.08 0.68 -7.53
N VAL A 58 4.72 1.46 -6.49
CA VAL A 58 5.61 2.39 -5.79
C VAL A 58 5.47 2.20 -4.28
N HIS A 59 6.60 2.11 -3.57
CA HIS A 59 6.64 1.56 -2.21
C HIS A 59 7.29 2.48 -1.16
N PRO A 60 6.71 3.64 -0.85
CA PRO A 60 7.23 4.55 0.17
C PRO A 60 7.28 3.92 1.56
N MET A 61 6.30 3.06 1.90
CA MET A 61 6.24 2.44 3.22
C MET A 61 7.24 1.30 3.39
N ALA A 62 7.63 0.61 2.31
CA ALA A 62 8.71 -0.38 2.37
C ALA A 62 10.02 0.27 2.80
N MET A 63 10.32 1.48 2.30
CA MET A 63 11.51 2.24 2.65
C MET A 63 11.54 2.67 4.13
N GLN A 64 10.38 2.84 4.76
CA GLN A 64 10.24 3.25 6.17
C GLN A 64 10.12 2.06 7.12
N SER A 65 9.93 0.84 6.59
CA SER A 65 9.57 -0.33 7.38
C SER A 65 10.73 -0.92 8.16
N GLN A 66 10.54 -1.06 9.47
CA GLN A 66 11.45 -1.83 10.33
C GLN A 66 11.49 -3.31 9.90
N ALA A 67 10.37 -3.91 9.50
CA ALA A 67 10.34 -5.29 9.05
C ALA A 67 11.21 -5.50 7.81
N MET A 68 11.09 -4.61 6.79
CA MET A 68 11.89 -4.72 5.58
C MET A 68 13.39 -4.58 5.86
N HIS A 69 13.75 -3.70 6.77
CA HIS A 69 15.15 -3.54 7.19
C HIS A 69 15.66 -4.79 7.94
N GLU A 70 14.94 -5.22 8.98
CA GLU A 70 15.40 -6.32 9.83
C GLU A 70 15.40 -7.68 9.14
N LEU A 71 14.55 -7.86 8.12
CA LEU A 71 14.48 -9.07 7.31
C LEU A 71 15.40 -9.01 6.07
N GLY A 72 16.25 -7.98 5.95
CA GLY A 72 17.26 -7.89 4.90
C GLY A 72 16.71 -7.59 3.50
N VAL A 73 15.45 -7.10 3.38
CA VAL A 73 14.86 -6.77 2.08
C VAL A 73 15.62 -5.62 1.41
N HIS A 74 16.07 -4.62 2.20
CA HIS A 74 16.82 -3.48 1.67
C HIS A 74 18.21 -3.86 1.12
N ASP A 75 18.75 -5.00 1.54
CA ASP A 75 20.05 -5.50 1.07
C ASP A 75 19.90 -6.37 -0.19
N LYS A 76 18.72 -6.95 -0.42
CA LYS A 76 18.42 -7.88 -1.51
C LYS A 76 17.72 -7.23 -2.70
N VAL A 77 16.94 -6.16 -2.46
CA VAL A 77 16.15 -5.46 -3.47
C VAL A 77 16.80 -4.14 -3.82
N GLU A 78 17.09 -3.92 -5.08
CA GLU A 78 17.48 -2.60 -5.58
C GLU A 78 16.25 -1.69 -5.64
N PHE A 79 16.21 -0.70 -4.74
CA PHE A 79 15.16 0.31 -4.73
C PHE A 79 15.61 1.56 -5.49
N ILE A 80 14.98 1.82 -6.62
CA ILE A 80 15.19 3.01 -7.43
C ILE A 80 14.36 4.14 -6.84
N VAL A 81 14.99 5.23 -6.44
CA VAL A 81 14.32 6.39 -5.84
C VAL A 81 14.40 7.57 -6.82
N PRO A 82 13.30 7.89 -7.53
CA PRO A 82 13.25 9.07 -8.38
C PRO A 82 13.49 10.36 -7.58
N GLU A 83 14.24 11.32 -8.16
CA GLU A 83 14.41 12.64 -7.55
C GLU A 83 13.08 13.39 -7.45
N LEU A 84 12.24 13.25 -8.46
CA LEU A 84 10.85 13.72 -8.46
C LEU A 84 9.97 12.57 -7.99
N SER A 85 9.69 12.52 -6.69
CA SER A 85 8.91 11.44 -6.07
C SER A 85 7.50 11.36 -6.67
N PHE A 86 6.82 12.50 -6.75
CA PHE A 86 5.52 12.59 -7.42
C PHE A 86 5.22 14.00 -7.92
N ALA A 87 4.30 14.09 -8.86
CA ALA A 87 3.78 15.36 -9.37
C ALA A 87 2.24 15.35 -9.35
N HIS A 88 1.63 16.53 -9.28
CA HIS A 88 0.19 16.70 -9.33
C HIS A 88 -0.19 17.70 -10.42
N VAL A 89 -0.98 17.26 -11.38
CA VAL A 89 -1.41 18.07 -12.53
C VAL A 89 -2.69 18.83 -12.19
N LEU A 90 -2.63 20.16 -12.29
CA LEU A 90 -3.75 21.07 -12.29
C LEU A 90 -4.07 21.51 -13.74
N ASP A 91 -5.19 22.16 -13.96
CA ASP A 91 -5.64 22.51 -15.34
C ASP A 91 -4.60 23.24 -16.18
N ARG A 92 -3.78 24.12 -15.57
CA ARG A 92 -2.78 24.96 -16.28
C ARG A 92 -1.38 24.95 -15.65
N ARG A 93 -1.18 24.20 -14.59
CA ARG A 93 0.07 24.17 -13.83
C ARG A 93 0.30 22.76 -13.30
N THR A 94 1.57 22.45 -13.05
CA THR A 94 1.95 21.24 -12.31
C THR A 94 2.55 21.64 -10.97
N ALA A 95 2.29 20.84 -9.95
CA ALA A 95 2.98 20.91 -8.69
C ALA A 95 3.90 19.69 -8.56
N TYR A 96 5.16 19.91 -8.20
CA TYR A 96 6.19 18.88 -8.12
C TYR A 96 6.60 18.65 -6.67
N ALA A 97 6.75 17.39 -6.28
CA ALA A 97 7.29 16.99 -5.00
C ALA A 97 8.60 16.23 -5.21
N TYR A 98 9.70 16.95 -5.20
CA TYR A 98 11.04 16.38 -5.23
C TYR A 98 11.38 15.70 -3.91
N LYS A 99 12.31 14.76 -3.91
CA LYS A 99 12.83 14.17 -2.68
C LYS A 99 13.40 15.25 -1.74
N ASP A 100 14.04 16.26 -2.30
CA ASP A 100 14.47 17.46 -1.58
C ASP A 100 13.29 18.38 -1.29
N LEU A 101 12.98 18.58 0.01
CA LEU A 101 11.90 19.44 0.47
C LEU A 101 12.14 20.91 0.14
N GLU A 102 13.38 21.39 0.23
CA GLU A 102 13.73 22.79 -0.06
C GLU A 102 13.55 23.09 -1.55
N ARG A 103 14.00 22.17 -2.42
CA ARG A 103 13.76 22.25 -3.87
C ARG A 103 12.27 22.29 -4.18
N THR A 104 11.46 21.45 -3.52
CA THR A 104 9.99 21.47 -3.66
C THR A 104 9.41 22.82 -3.25
N ALA A 105 9.84 23.38 -2.13
CA ALA A 105 9.37 24.67 -1.66
C ALA A 105 9.76 25.82 -2.59
N GLN A 106 10.98 25.80 -3.14
CA GLN A 106 11.46 26.77 -4.13
C GLN A 106 10.63 26.70 -5.42
N GLU A 107 10.37 25.49 -5.92
CA GLU A 107 9.58 25.26 -7.14
C GLU A 107 8.11 25.69 -6.96
N LEU A 108 7.52 25.43 -5.80
CA LEU A 108 6.20 25.94 -5.44
C LEU A 108 6.21 27.48 -5.34
N GLY A 109 7.27 28.06 -4.79
CA GLY A 109 7.47 29.49 -4.63
C GLY A 109 6.47 30.17 -3.71
N GLY A 110 6.81 31.38 -3.25
CA GLY A 110 5.95 32.25 -2.46
C GLY A 110 5.20 31.56 -1.33
N ALA A 111 3.92 31.86 -1.21
CA ALA A 111 3.10 31.37 -0.11
C ALA A 111 2.84 29.84 -0.16
N ASP A 112 2.82 29.22 -1.34
CA ASP A 112 2.70 27.75 -1.49
C ASP A 112 3.91 27.05 -0.90
N GLY A 113 5.15 27.49 -1.23
CA GLY A 113 6.38 26.88 -0.72
C GLY A 113 6.53 27.05 0.80
N GLU A 114 6.24 28.25 1.31
CA GLU A 114 6.25 28.50 2.77
C GLU A 114 5.27 27.62 3.52
N MET A 115 4.03 27.51 3.01
CA MET A 115 2.99 26.67 3.61
C MET A 115 3.39 25.19 3.60
N TYR A 116 3.91 24.71 2.46
CA TYR A 116 4.33 23.32 2.30
C TYR A 116 5.45 22.96 3.27
N THR A 117 6.48 23.82 3.37
CA THR A 117 7.59 23.64 4.33
C THR A 117 7.12 23.68 5.78
N ARG A 118 6.22 24.61 6.12
CA ARG A 118 5.68 24.72 7.48
C ARG A 118 4.89 23.48 7.88
N LEU A 119 4.17 22.88 6.92
CA LEU A 119 3.34 21.69 7.16
C LEU A 119 4.18 20.42 7.25
N LEU A 120 5.11 20.19 6.33
CA LEU A 120 5.84 18.94 6.20
C LEU A 120 7.23 18.95 6.85
N GLY A 121 7.89 20.11 6.95
CA GLY A 121 9.25 20.21 7.48
C GLY A 121 9.44 19.55 8.85
N PRO A 122 8.55 19.78 9.84
CA PRO A 122 8.64 19.11 11.13
C PRO A 122 8.52 17.58 11.05
N LEU A 123 7.69 17.06 10.12
CA LEU A 123 7.50 15.63 9.92
C LEU A 123 8.71 14.99 9.23
N VAL A 124 9.25 15.64 8.22
CA VAL A 124 10.44 15.18 7.48
C VAL A 124 11.66 15.10 8.41
N LYS A 125 11.86 16.10 9.28
CA LYS A 125 12.93 16.08 10.28
C LYS A 125 12.83 14.94 11.29
N GLN A 126 11.64 14.41 11.50
CA GLN A 126 11.38 13.32 12.46
C GLN A 126 10.80 12.07 11.77
N ILE A 127 11.06 11.90 10.46
CA ILE A 127 10.35 10.88 9.65
C ILE A 127 10.52 9.47 10.22
N ASP A 128 11.68 9.11 10.74
CA ASP A 128 11.90 7.79 11.33
C ASP A 128 11.04 7.58 12.59
N GLY A 129 10.98 8.59 13.48
CA GLY A 129 10.13 8.53 14.68
C GLY A 129 8.63 8.52 14.35
N VAL A 130 8.21 9.28 13.33
CA VAL A 130 6.84 9.26 12.82
C VAL A 130 6.51 7.90 12.23
N SER A 131 7.40 7.34 11.42
CA SER A 131 7.24 6.01 10.81
C SER A 131 7.16 4.91 11.86
N GLN A 132 8.06 4.92 12.85
CA GLN A 132 8.01 3.98 13.97
C GLN A 132 6.70 4.06 14.75
N THR A 133 6.10 5.25 14.87
CA THR A 133 4.82 5.42 15.55
C THR A 133 3.66 4.90 14.72
N LEU A 134 3.60 5.26 13.43
CA LEU A 134 2.45 4.97 12.58
C LEU A 134 2.45 3.55 12.00
N LEU A 135 3.62 2.95 11.81
CA LEU A 135 3.76 1.56 11.38
C LEU A 135 3.72 0.56 12.55
N ASN A 136 3.17 0.98 13.70
CA ASN A 136 2.88 0.18 14.88
C ASN A 136 1.41 0.37 15.30
N PRO A 137 0.86 -0.51 16.16
CA PRO A 137 -0.50 -0.33 16.68
C PRO A 137 -0.65 0.97 17.48
N LEU A 138 -1.64 1.77 17.12
CA LEU A 138 -1.89 3.08 17.75
C LEU A 138 -2.23 3.01 19.25
N LEU A 139 -2.65 1.85 19.77
CA LEU A 139 -2.99 1.65 21.18
C LEU A 139 -1.80 1.23 22.07
N ARG A 140 -0.59 1.28 21.51
CA ARG A 140 0.64 1.11 22.31
C ARG A 140 1.16 2.45 22.80
N VAL A 141 1.91 2.40 23.91
CA VAL A 141 2.69 3.57 24.34
C VAL A 141 3.68 3.90 23.23
N PRO A 142 3.64 5.13 22.66
CA PRO A 142 4.49 5.49 21.56
C PRO A 142 5.96 5.46 21.96
N SER A 143 6.80 4.85 21.13
CA SER A 143 8.26 4.84 21.33
C SER A 143 8.86 6.24 21.20
N ASN A 144 8.20 7.13 20.44
CA ASN A 144 8.60 8.53 20.24
C ASN A 144 7.41 9.47 20.44
N PRO A 145 7.13 9.90 21.70
CA PRO A 145 6.02 10.81 22.00
C PRO A 145 6.13 12.17 21.29
N ALA A 146 7.35 12.67 21.08
CA ALA A 146 7.58 13.95 20.40
C ALA A 146 7.19 13.86 18.90
N ALA A 147 7.55 12.77 18.23
CA ALA A 147 7.14 12.54 16.84
C ALA A 147 5.62 12.39 16.71
N LEU A 148 4.96 11.70 17.64
CA LEU A 148 3.50 11.61 17.68
C LEU A 148 2.84 12.98 17.87
N ALA A 149 3.35 13.79 18.79
CA ALA A 149 2.82 15.16 19.02
C ALA A 149 3.00 16.03 17.76
N THR A 150 4.18 15.99 17.14
CA THR A 150 4.45 16.69 15.88
C THR A 150 3.46 16.25 14.79
N PHE A 151 3.26 14.93 14.63
CA PHE A 151 2.32 14.39 13.66
C PHE A 151 0.87 14.83 13.93
N ALA A 152 0.42 14.81 15.17
CA ALA A 152 -0.93 15.24 15.55
C ALA A 152 -1.15 16.71 15.24
N VAL A 153 -0.21 17.60 15.60
CA VAL A 153 -0.27 19.04 15.29
C VAL A 153 -0.28 19.28 13.78
N SER A 154 0.60 18.63 13.02
CA SER A 154 0.62 18.75 11.56
C SER A 154 -0.67 18.23 10.92
N THR A 155 -1.28 17.16 11.48
CA THR A 155 -2.56 16.64 11.01
C THR A 155 -3.69 17.65 11.15
N VAL A 156 -3.79 18.32 12.31
CA VAL A 156 -4.78 19.39 12.53
C VAL A 156 -4.54 20.56 11.58
N ALA A 157 -3.28 20.98 11.41
CA ALA A 157 -2.91 22.03 10.47
C ALA A 157 -3.24 21.65 9.02
N GLY A 158 -2.97 20.41 8.60
CA GLY A 158 -3.29 19.90 7.27
C GLY A 158 -4.79 19.88 6.97
N MET A 159 -5.62 19.54 7.94
CA MET A 159 -7.08 19.65 7.82
C MET A 159 -7.51 21.09 7.54
N ALA A 160 -6.95 22.06 8.28
CA ALA A 160 -7.26 23.46 8.10
C ALA A 160 -6.81 23.97 6.72
N VAL A 161 -5.62 23.58 6.24
CA VAL A 161 -5.12 23.95 4.91
C VAL A 161 -6.05 23.45 3.80
N LYS A 162 -6.50 22.21 3.91
CA LYS A 162 -7.42 21.61 2.93
C LYS A 162 -8.77 22.33 2.85
N GLU A 163 -9.32 22.73 3.98
CA GLU A 163 -10.68 23.30 4.04
C GLU A 163 -10.69 24.83 3.84
N LEU A 164 -9.68 25.55 4.34
CA LEU A 164 -9.70 27.01 4.42
C LEU A 164 -8.83 27.72 3.38
N PHE A 165 -7.82 27.06 2.81
CA PHE A 165 -6.77 27.71 2.04
C PHE A 165 -6.57 27.17 0.62
N SER A 166 -7.43 26.30 0.12
CA SER A 166 -7.30 25.69 -1.21
C SER A 166 -7.17 26.72 -2.34
N GLY A 167 -7.78 27.89 -2.24
CA GLY A 167 -7.68 28.95 -3.24
C GLY A 167 -6.41 29.82 -3.12
N LYS A 168 -5.78 29.88 -1.94
CA LYS A 168 -4.58 30.70 -1.68
C LYS A 168 -3.27 29.90 -1.84
N PHE A 169 -3.33 28.60 -1.56
CA PHE A 169 -2.18 27.68 -1.61
C PHE A 169 -2.52 26.49 -2.54
N GLU A 170 -2.84 26.79 -3.79
CA GLU A 170 -3.46 25.85 -4.70
C GLU A 170 -2.55 24.66 -5.02
N ARG A 171 -1.24 24.91 -5.28
CA ARG A 171 -0.28 23.86 -5.63
C ARG A 171 0.09 23.01 -4.42
N ALA A 172 0.36 23.61 -3.28
CA ALA A 172 0.64 22.91 -2.04
C ALA A 172 -0.56 22.06 -1.59
N ALA A 173 -1.78 22.62 -1.68
CA ALA A 173 -3.01 21.91 -1.39
C ALA A 173 -3.27 20.75 -2.36
N ALA A 174 -2.93 20.89 -3.63
CA ALA A 174 -3.07 19.84 -4.63
C ALA A 174 -2.11 18.65 -4.37
N LEU A 175 -0.83 18.92 -4.07
CA LEU A 175 0.12 17.87 -3.66
C LEU A 175 -0.38 17.10 -2.44
N TYR A 176 -0.84 17.81 -1.42
CA TYR A 176 -1.38 17.20 -0.22
C TYR A 176 -2.68 16.42 -0.47
N ALA A 177 -3.58 16.95 -1.30
CA ALA A 177 -4.84 16.29 -1.64
C ALA A 177 -4.60 15.00 -2.43
N GLY A 178 -3.63 15.01 -3.38
CA GLY A 178 -3.22 13.82 -4.12
C GLY A 178 -2.72 12.72 -3.17
N CYS A 179 -1.85 13.04 -2.22
CA CYS A 179 -1.41 12.09 -1.21
C CYS A 179 -2.57 11.59 -0.33
N SER A 180 -3.49 12.48 0.07
CA SER A 180 -4.65 12.11 0.89
C SER A 180 -5.62 11.18 0.15
N ALA A 181 -5.68 11.28 -1.17
CA ALA A 181 -6.57 10.48 -2.02
C ALA A 181 -6.07 9.04 -2.21
N HIS A 182 -4.84 8.69 -1.82
CA HIS A 182 -4.42 7.29 -1.71
C HIS A 182 -5.24 6.51 -0.64
N VAL A 183 -5.85 7.23 0.29
CA VAL A 183 -6.86 6.65 1.19
C VAL A 183 -8.23 6.80 0.55
N ALA A 184 -8.73 5.72 -0.01
CA ALA A 184 -9.97 5.67 -0.75
C ALA A 184 -11.17 6.22 0.06
N GLY A 185 -12.08 6.90 -0.64
CA GLY A 185 -13.36 7.35 -0.06
C GLY A 185 -13.40 8.81 0.39
N GLY A 186 -12.32 9.57 0.24
CA GLY A 186 -12.29 11.02 0.43
C GLY A 186 -12.82 11.50 1.77
N SER A 187 -12.62 10.72 2.84
CA SER A 187 -13.07 11.10 4.18
C SER A 187 -12.41 12.40 4.62
N ARG A 188 -13.18 13.29 5.29
CA ARG A 188 -12.66 14.56 5.80
C ARG A 188 -12.04 14.44 7.21
N GLY A 189 -11.89 13.20 7.68
CA GLY A 189 -11.45 12.94 9.05
C GLY A 189 -9.93 13.05 9.25
N PRO A 190 -9.49 13.10 10.52
CA PRO A 190 -8.07 13.19 10.87
C PRO A 190 -7.23 12.00 10.36
N ALA A 191 -7.81 10.82 10.24
CA ALA A 191 -7.10 9.65 9.73
C ALA A 191 -6.69 9.83 8.25
N ASN A 192 -7.59 10.31 7.38
CA ASN A 192 -7.28 10.60 5.99
C ASN A 192 -6.25 11.74 5.87
N ALA A 193 -6.42 12.80 6.68
CA ALA A 193 -5.49 13.92 6.72
C ALA A 193 -4.08 13.45 7.14
N GLY A 194 -4.01 12.67 8.21
CA GLY A 194 -2.75 12.12 8.71
C GLY A 194 -2.08 11.17 7.73
N ALA A 195 -2.83 10.26 7.11
CA ALA A 195 -2.29 9.35 6.09
C ALA A 195 -1.71 10.11 4.89
N GLY A 196 -2.41 11.15 4.40
CA GLY A 196 -1.91 12.01 3.32
C GLY A 196 -0.63 12.76 3.70
N LEU A 197 -0.56 13.29 4.94
CA LEU A 197 0.66 13.94 5.45
C LEU A 197 1.84 12.98 5.60
N PHE A 198 1.57 11.79 6.13
CA PHE A 198 2.60 10.77 6.28
C PHE A 198 3.14 10.36 4.91
N LEU A 199 2.25 10.09 3.95
CA LEU A 199 2.64 9.74 2.60
C LEU A 199 3.43 10.87 1.92
N ALA A 200 3.00 12.13 2.04
CA ALA A 200 3.74 13.27 1.54
C ALA A 200 5.12 13.43 2.22
N ALA A 201 5.19 13.25 3.54
CA ALA A 201 6.44 13.34 4.28
C ALA A 201 7.45 12.24 3.89
N THR A 202 6.99 11.02 3.57
CA THR A 202 7.87 9.94 3.11
C THR A 202 8.54 10.27 1.77
N ALA A 203 7.91 11.06 0.91
CA ALA A 203 8.49 11.49 -0.36
C ALA A 203 9.77 12.31 -0.15
N HIS A 204 9.80 13.13 0.90
CA HIS A 204 10.95 13.98 1.26
C HIS A 204 11.93 13.31 2.24
N GLY A 205 11.49 12.21 2.87
CA GLY A 205 12.34 11.40 3.73
C GLY A 205 13.22 10.44 2.94
N LYS A 206 12.78 9.21 2.78
CA LYS A 206 13.50 8.18 2.00
C LYS A 206 13.10 8.14 0.51
N GLY A 207 12.07 8.88 0.12
CA GLY A 207 11.54 8.94 -1.24
C GLY A 207 10.50 7.85 -1.54
N TRP A 208 9.90 7.92 -2.72
CA TRP A 208 8.95 6.94 -3.23
C TRP A 208 9.64 5.95 -4.15
N ALA A 209 10.09 4.85 -3.59
CA ALA A 209 10.92 3.88 -4.29
C ALA A 209 10.12 2.95 -5.20
N ILE A 210 10.76 2.59 -6.31
CA ILE A 210 10.33 1.59 -7.28
C ILE A 210 11.31 0.43 -7.18
N PRO A 211 10.87 -0.80 -6.82
CA PRO A 211 11.77 -1.94 -6.80
C PRO A 211 12.12 -2.38 -8.23
N ARG A 212 13.40 -2.59 -8.53
CA ARG A 212 13.84 -3.14 -9.81
C ARG A 212 13.26 -4.53 -10.01
N GLY A 213 12.73 -4.80 -11.19
CA GLY A 213 12.01 -6.02 -11.51
C GLY A 213 10.54 -6.02 -11.12
N GLY A 214 10.08 -5.00 -10.37
CA GLY A 214 8.71 -4.83 -9.93
C GLY A 214 8.50 -5.20 -8.46
N SER A 215 7.28 -5.04 -8.00
CA SER A 215 6.87 -5.27 -6.61
C SER A 215 7.12 -6.71 -6.13
N GLN A 216 7.14 -7.67 -7.07
CA GLN A 216 7.46 -9.07 -6.81
C GLN A 216 8.81 -9.23 -6.11
N ALA A 217 9.81 -8.41 -6.44
CA ALA A 217 11.14 -8.48 -5.84
C ALA A 217 11.11 -8.35 -4.31
N ILE A 218 10.18 -7.57 -3.75
CA ILE A 218 10.00 -7.47 -2.30
C ILE A 218 9.51 -8.79 -1.72
N SER A 219 8.53 -9.41 -2.38
CA SER A 219 7.96 -10.70 -1.94
C SER A 219 8.97 -11.83 -2.07
N ASP A 220 9.74 -11.84 -3.16
CA ASP A 220 10.80 -12.83 -3.39
C ASP A 220 11.90 -12.73 -2.33
N ALA A 221 12.33 -11.52 -1.98
CA ALA A 221 13.34 -11.29 -0.93
C ALA A 221 12.86 -11.79 0.45
N LEU A 222 11.58 -11.57 0.80
CA LEU A 222 10.98 -12.09 2.03
C LEU A 222 10.85 -13.61 2.02
N ALA A 223 10.46 -14.19 0.88
CA ALA A 223 10.37 -15.64 0.70
C ALA A 223 11.74 -16.32 0.79
N GLU A 224 12.74 -15.74 0.12
CA GLU A 224 14.12 -16.20 0.21
C GLU A 224 14.62 -16.19 1.66
N GLU A 225 14.33 -15.13 2.40
CA GLU A 225 14.69 -15.02 3.82
C GLU A 225 14.02 -16.10 4.68
N ALA A 226 12.73 -16.35 4.47
CA ALA A 226 12.03 -17.41 5.17
C ALA A 226 12.60 -18.80 4.84
N MET A 227 12.86 -19.08 3.55
CA MET A 227 13.40 -20.35 3.09
C MET A 227 14.85 -20.58 3.53
N ALA A 228 15.67 -19.55 3.59
CA ALA A 228 17.03 -19.62 4.10
C ALA A 228 17.09 -20.11 5.55
N HIS A 229 16.00 -19.91 6.31
CA HIS A 229 15.84 -20.39 7.68
C HIS A 229 14.92 -21.63 7.80
N GLY A 230 14.72 -22.36 6.69
CA GLY A 230 14.05 -23.66 6.67
C GLY A 230 12.54 -23.63 6.50
N ALA A 231 11.90 -22.47 6.22
CA ALA A 231 10.50 -22.42 5.89
C ALA A 231 10.22 -23.11 4.53
N LYS A 232 9.05 -23.74 4.42
CA LYS A 232 8.53 -24.32 3.18
C LYS A 232 7.40 -23.45 2.65
N ILE A 233 7.40 -23.20 1.34
CA ILE A 233 6.34 -22.44 0.66
C ILE A 233 5.68 -23.37 -0.36
N LEU A 234 4.36 -23.54 -0.21
CA LEU A 234 3.52 -24.38 -1.07
C LEU A 234 2.56 -23.46 -1.83
N THR A 235 2.75 -23.36 -3.15
CA THR A 235 1.83 -22.65 -4.07
C THR A 235 0.79 -23.62 -4.63
N GLY A 236 -0.34 -23.10 -5.15
CA GLY A 236 -1.47 -23.91 -5.57
C GLY A 236 -2.14 -24.67 -4.39
N ALA A 237 -1.81 -24.31 -3.15
CA ALA A 237 -2.19 -25.02 -1.93
C ALA A 237 -3.27 -24.23 -1.15
N ARG A 238 -4.50 -24.28 -1.64
CA ARG A 238 -5.65 -23.63 -1.01
C ARG A 238 -6.04 -24.33 0.28
N VAL A 239 -6.05 -23.60 1.37
CA VAL A 239 -6.60 -24.05 2.67
C VAL A 239 -8.09 -23.68 2.70
N ASN A 240 -8.95 -24.61 3.14
CA ASN A 240 -10.39 -24.37 3.26
C ASN A 240 -10.85 -24.33 4.71
N HIS A 241 -10.11 -24.96 5.62
CA HIS A 241 -10.39 -24.94 7.06
C HIS A 241 -9.10 -25.14 7.88
N VAL A 242 -9.04 -24.57 9.08
CA VAL A 242 -7.88 -24.69 9.97
C VAL A 242 -7.59 -26.14 10.39
N ASP A 243 -8.59 -27.00 10.44
CA ASP A 243 -8.43 -28.42 10.81
C ASP A 243 -7.67 -29.24 9.75
N GLU A 244 -7.47 -28.70 8.54
CA GLU A 244 -6.60 -29.30 7.51
C GLU A 244 -5.12 -29.12 7.86
N LEU A 245 -4.80 -28.22 8.79
CA LEU A 245 -3.44 -27.82 9.10
C LEU A 245 -2.94 -28.48 10.38
N SER A 246 -1.86 -29.26 10.26
CA SER A 246 -1.18 -29.84 11.42
C SER A 246 -0.09 -28.87 11.95
N ALA A 247 -0.52 -27.80 12.63
CA ALA A 247 0.37 -26.78 13.20
C ALA A 247 -0.12 -26.32 14.57
N GLN A 248 0.81 -25.92 15.45
CA GLN A 248 0.48 -25.37 16.77
C GLN A 248 -0.05 -23.93 16.64
N SER A 249 0.47 -23.18 15.66
CA SER A 249 0.08 -21.80 15.41
C SER A 249 -0.25 -21.60 13.94
N ILE A 250 -1.28 -20.80 13.64
CA ILE A 250 -1.74 -20.46 12.29
C ILE A 250 -1.83 -18.94 12.18
N LEU A 251 -1.12 -18.39 11.20
CA LEU A 251 -1.11 -16.95 10.89
C LEU A 251 -1.79 -16.72 9.55
N PHE A 252 -2.83 -15.89 9.54
CA PHE A 252 -3.61 -15.57 8.35
C PHE A 252 -3.13 -14.27 7.70
N ASP A 253 -2.55 -14.36 6.51
CA ASP A 253 -2.34 -13.22 5.58
C ASP A 253 -3.46 -13.19 4.54
N THR A 254 -4.69 -13.17 5.01
CA THR A 254 -5.93 -13.15 4.23
C THR A 254 -6.81 -11.99 4.64
N SER A 255 -7.98 -11.80 3.99
CA SER A 255 -8.99 -10.89 4.53
C SER A 255 -9.49 -11.35 5.90
N ALA A 256 -10.04 -10.43 6.69
CA ALA A 256 -10.63 -10.77 8.00
C ALA A 256 -11.79 -11.77 7.85
N GLU A 257 -12.61 -11.60 6.82
CA GLU A 257 -13.73 -12.50 6.49
C GLU A 257 -13.25 -13.90 6.14
N SER A 258 -12.19 -14.00 5.32
CA SER A 258 -11.59 -15.30 4.98
C SER A 258 -11.01 -15.97 6.20
N ALA A 259 -10.28 -15.25 7.05
CA ALA A 259 -9.77 -15.81 8.32
C ALA A 259 -10.88 -16.28 9.23
N ALA A 260 -11.99 -15.54 9.36
CA ALA A 260 -13.15 -15.95 10.14
C ALA A 260 -13.80 -17.24 9.57
N LYS A 261 -13.95 -17.31 8.25
CA LYS A 261 -14.52 -18.47 7.56
C LYS A 261 -13.64 -19.73 7.74
N LEU A 262 -12.34 -19.58 7.52
CA LEU A 262 -11.36 -20.67 7.68
C LEU A 262 -11.30 -21.20 9.12
N SER A 263 -11.60 -20.36 10.11
CA SER A 263 -11.57 -20.66 11.53
C SER A 263 -12.97 -20.91 12.12
N THR A 264 -13.95 -21.30 11.29
CA THR A 264 -15.31 -21.60 11.75
C THR A 264 -15.28 -22.66 12.87
N GLY A 265 -15.99 -22.40 13.98
CA GLY A 265 -15.97 -23.26 15.17
C GLY A 265 -14.80 -23.05 16.14
N HIS A 266 -13.78 -22.29 15.76
CA HIS A 266 -12.58 -22.04 16.59
C HIS A 266 -12.53 -20.63 17.20
N LEU A 267 -13.22 -19.65 16.60
CA LEU A 267 -13.24 -18.28 17.11
C LEU A 267 -14.43 -18.02 18.04
N PRO A 268 -14.27 -17.12 19.03
CA PRO A 268 -15.43 -16.60 19.74
C PRO A 268 -16.45 -15.99 18.77
N GLU A 269 -17.73 -16.33 18.92
CA GLU A 269 -18.81 -15.93 18.00
C GLU A 269 -18.83 -14.42 17.71
N ARG A 270 -18.69 -13.61 18.77
CA ARG A 270 -18.63 -12.15 18.66
C ARG A 270 -17.47 -11.66 17.78
N LEU A 271 -16.30 -12.30 17.86
CA LEU A 271 -15.14 -11.94 17.03
C LEU A 271 -15.34 -12.39 15.60
N SER A 272 -15.79 -13.63 15.39
CA SER A 272 -16.12 -14.16 14.07
C SER A 272 -17.12 -13.27 13.34
N HIS A 273 -18.20 -12.85 14.01
CA HIS A 273 -19.19 -11.92 13.44
C HIS A 273 -18.55 -10.54 13.10
N ALA A 274 -17.72 -10.00 13.99
CA ALA A 274 -17.05 -8.71 13.74
C ALA A 274 -16.09 -8.77 12.54
N MET A 275 -15.38 -9.88 12.37
CA MET A 275 -14.48 -10.11 11.23
C MET A 275 -15.27 -10.30 9.92
N SER A 276 -16.35 -11.08 9.95
CA SER A 276 -17.23 -11.32 8.79
C SER A 276 -18.01 -10.07 8.35
N SER A 277 -18.14 -9.06 9.21
CA SER A 277 -18.82 -7.80 8.93
C SER A 277 -17.86 -6.61 8.84
N THR A 278 -16.63 -6.84 8.41
CA THR A 278 -15.62 -5.78 8.24
C THR A 278 -16.12 -4.71 7.27
N ARG A 279 -16.08 -3.44 7.71
CA ARG A 279 -16.42 -2.32 6.84
C ARG A 279 -15.34 -2.13 5.79
N ARG A 280 -15.71 -2.10 4.51
CA ARG A 280 -14.79 -2.01 3.39
C ARG A 280 -14.60 -0.58 2.90
N SER A 281 -13.42 -0.31 2.37
CA SER A 281 -13.12 0.87 1.54
C SER A 281 -13.73 0.68 0.15
N PRO A 282 -13.81 1.73 -0.68
CA PRO A 282 -14.10 1.59 -2.10
C PRO A 282 -13.20 0.58 -2.78
N GLY A 283 -13.67 0.02 -3.89
CA GLY A 283 -12.87 -0.78 -4.80
C GLY A 283 -11.96 0.10 -5.66
N SER A 284 -11.11 -0.54 -6.43
CA SER A 284 -10.22 0.11 -7.40
C SER A 284 -10.39 -0.51 -8.79
N CYS A 285 -10.24 0.31 -9.83
CA CYS A 285 -10.10 -0.14 -11.20
C CYS A 285 -8.70 0.24 -11.68
N LEU A 286 -7.93 -0.75 -12.13
CA LEU A 286 -6.58 -0.58 -12.64
C LEU A 286 -6.57 -0.70 -14.15
N VAL A 287 -5.71 0.07 -14.80
CA VAL A 287 -5.43 -0.08 -16.22
C VAL A 287 -3.92 -0.10 -16.43
N HIS A 288 -3.47 -1.12 -17.13
CA HIS A 288 -2.08 -1.27 -17.52
C HIS A 288 -1.96 -1.01 -19.03
N TYR A 289 -0.97 -0.23 -19.43
CA TYR A 289 -0.69 0.02 -20.84
C TYR A 289 0.73 -0.42 -21.17
N VAL A 290 0.90 -0.97 -22.37
CA VAL A 290 2.20 -1.07 -23.05
C VAL A 290 2.21 -0.04 -24.16
N LEU A 291 3.25 0.78 -24.18
CA LEU A 291 3.41 1.89 -25.13
C LEU A 291 4.61 1.66 -26.04
N SER A 292 4.55 2.19 -27.27
CA SER A 292 5.64 2.21 -28.25
C SER A 292 6.67 3.33 -28.02
N ALA A 293 6.36 4.27 -27.12
CA ALA A 293 7.22 5.39 -26.75
C ALA A 293 6.89 5.82 -25.31
N PRO A 294 7.75 6.59 -24.62
CA PRO A 294 7.39 7.22 -23.36
C PRO A 294 6.13 8.06 -23.48
N VAL A 295 5.41 8.25 -22.36
CA VAL A 295 4.23 9.12 -22.34
C VAL A 295 4.60 10.53 -22.82
N PRO A 296 3.96 11.07 -23.86
CA PRO A 296 4.28 12.38 -24.43
C PRO A 296 3.65 13.52 -23.59
N TRP A 297 4.06 13.62 -22.34
CA TRP A 297 3.54 14.64 -21.44
C TRP A 297 3.71 16.05 -22.01
N ARG A 298 2.67 16.88 -21.99
CA ARG A 298 2.75 18.29 -22.35
C ARG A 298 3.79 19.04 -21.48
N ASP A 299 3.89 18.63 -20.25
CA ASP A 299 4.90 19.06 -19.31
C ASP A 299 5.94 17.93 -19.21
N GLU A 300 7.04 18.06 -19.95
CA GLU A 300 8.09 17.04 -20.08
C GLU A 300 8.69 16.63 -18.73
N THR A 301 8.64 17.52 -17.70
CA THR A 301 9.12 17.22 -16.36
C THR A 301 8.40 16.01 -15.74
N LEU A 302 7.15 15.77 -16.12
CA LEU A 302 6.35 14.62 -15.63
C LEU A 302 6.96 13.27 -16.04
N GLY A 303 7.75 13.21 -17.11
CA GLY A 303 8.49 12.01 -17.48
C GLY A 303 9.49 11.54 -16.42
N ASN A 304 9.94 12.46 -15.54
CA ASN A 304 10.87 12.16 -14.44
C ASN A 304 10.15 11.84 -13.11
N ALA A 305 8.83 11.88 -13.06
CA ALA A 305 8.08 11.62 -11.84
C ALA A 305 7.87 10.10 -11.63
N GLY A 306 8.19 9.61 -10.45
CA GLY A 306 7.86 8.23 -10.05
C GLY A 306 6.36 7.97 -10.08
N THR A 307 5.57 8.99 -9.71
CA THR A 307 4.11 8.96 -9.72
C THR A 307 3.55 10.29 -10.20
N VAL A 308 2.51 10.24 -11.04
CA VAL A 308 1.75 11.41 -11.50
C VAL A 308 0.32 11.31 -11.01
N HIS A 309 -0.16 12.35 -10.32
CA HIS A 309 -1.55 12.50 -9.91
C HIS A 309 -2.31 13.35 -10.92
N LEU A 310 -3.40 12.83 -11.46
CA LEU A 310 -4.34 13.53 -12.34
C LEU A 310 -5.69 13.70 -11.61
N GLY A 311 -6.09 14.92 -11.30
CA GLY A 311 -7.31 15.14 -10.51
C GLY A 311 -7.67 16.62 -10.32
N GLY A 312 -6.82 17.54 -10.81
CA GLY A 312 -7.05 18.97 -10.73
C GLY A 312 -6.84 19.53 -9.31
N THR A 313 -7.64 20.50 -8.90
CA THR A 313 -7.52 21.15 -7.60
C THR A 313 -7.87 20.21 -6.43
N ALA A 314 -7.43 20.53 -5.22
CA ALA A 314 -7.79 19.78 -4.01
C ALA A 314 -9.32 19.60 -3.83
N ALA A 315 -10.12 20.59 -4.23
CA ALA A 315 -11.58 20.51 -4.20
C ALA A 315 -12.13 19.49 -5.22
N GLN A 316 -11.56 19.47 -6.43
CA GLN A 316 -11.93 18.50 -7.49
C GLN A 316 -11.56 17.08 -7.07
N VAL A 317 -10.35 16.85 -6.55
CA VAL A 317 -9.93 15.56 -5.98
C VAL A 317 -10.92 15.09 -4.91
N GLY A 318 -11.23 15.94 -3.93
CA GLY A 318 -12.18 15.58 -2.87
C GLY A 318 -13.60 15.31 -3.37
N LYS A 319 -14.03 15.97 -4.46
CA LYS A 319 -15.34 15.69 -5.10
C LYS A 319 -15.33 14.36 -5.84
N ALA A 320 -14.25 14.06 -6.58
CA ALA A 320 -14.08 12.81 -7.31
C ALA A 320 -14.07 11.60 -6.36
N GLU A 321 -13.28 11.67 -5.30
CA GLU A 321 -13.19 10.61 -4.30
C GLU A 321 -14.54 10.34 -3.60
N ARG A 322 -15.31 11.36 -3.25
CA ARG A 322 -16.65 11.16 -2.68
C ARG A 322 -17.65 10.58 -3.70
N ALA A 323 -17.48 10.85 -4.97
CA ALA A 323 -18.31 10.26 -6.02
C ALA A 323 -17.95 8.79 -6.25
N ALA A 324 -16.66 8.45 -6.20
CA ALA A 324 -16.15 7.09 -6.37
C ALA A 324 -16.82 6.10 -5.42
N VAL A 325 -17.01 6.48 -4.15
CA VAL A 325 -17.67 5.61 -3.13
C VAL A 325 -19.11 5.23 -3.46
N ARG A 326 -19.83 6.10 -4.18
CA ARG A 326 -21.30 5.97 -4.30
C ARG A 326 -21.78 5.48 -5.67
N ARG A 327 -21.17 5.98 -6.74
CA ARG A 327 -21.67 5.76 -8.11
C ARG A 327 -20.57 5.78 -9.18
N GLY A 328 -19.29 5.84 -8.77
CA GLY A 328 -18.19 6.18 -9.67
C GLY A 328 -18.13 7.68 -10.00
N ALA A 329 -16.99 8.13 -10.46
CA ALA A 329 -16.74 9.50 -10.87
C ALA A 329 -16.53 9.53 -12.40
N ALA A 330 -17.27 10.39 -13.11
CA ALA A 330 -17.06 10.59 -14.55
C ALA A 330 -15.66 11.16 -14.88
N LYS A 331 -15.07 11.91 -13.91
CA LYS A 331 -13.66 12.31 -13.92
C LYS A 331 -13.10 11.92 -12.56
N PRO A 332 -12.50 10.72 -12.44
CA PRO A 332 -11.94 10.25 -11.18
C PRO A 332 -10.66 11.03 -10.83
N PHE A 333 -10.25 10.95 -9.59
CA PHE A 333 -8.83 11.14 -9.26
C PHE A 333 -8.08 9.90 -9.73
N MET A 334 -6.98 10.10 -10.43
CA MET A 334 -6.18 9.02 -10.99
C MET A 334 -4.73 9.13 -10.55
N ILE A 335 -4.13 7.99 -10.27
CA ILE A 335 -2.72 7.82 -9.98
C ILE A 335 -2.09 7.07 -11.14
N VAL A 336 -0.97 7.58 -11.65
CA VAL A 336 -0.21 7.00 -12.76
C VAL A 336 1.22 6.77 -12.30
N ALA A 337 1.74 5.55 -12.42
CA ALA A 337 3.15 5.23 -12.27
C ALA A 337 3.75 4.83 -13.63
N GLN A 338 5.03 5.16 -13.82
CA GLN A 338 5.78 4.95 -15.05
C GLN A 338 7.02 4.08 -14.77
N PRO A 339 6.86 2.83 -14.30
CA PRO A 339 7.97 2.06 -13.78
C PRO A 339 9.10 1.82 -14.81
N SER A 340 8.77 1.66 -16.08
CA SER A 340 9.76 1.46 -17.14
C SER A 340 10.61 2.70 -17.49
N GLN A 341 10.26 3.89 -16.97
CA GLN A 341 11.14 5.06 -17.05
C GLN A 341 12.38 4.92 -16.15
N PHE A 342 12.29 4.06 -15.15
CA PHE A 342 13.33 3.87 -14.13
C PHE A 342 13.91 2.44 -14.16
N ASP A 343 13.17 1.48 -14.69
CA ASP A 343 13.49 0.07 -14.71
C ASP A 343 13.23 -0.52 -16.12
N ASP A 344 14.28 -0.74 -16.86
CA ASP A 344 14.27 -1.29 -18.22
C ASP A 344 13.87 -2.76 -18.29
N SER A 345 13.85 -3.47 -17.16
CA SER A 345 13.43 -4.87 -17.09
C SER A 345 11.91 -5.08 -17.15
N ARG A 346 11.11 -3.98 -17.19
CA ARG A 346 9.65 -4.04 -17.13
C ARG A 346 8.97 -4.31 -18.48
N ALA A 347 9.63 -3.99 -19.56
CA ALA A 347 9.10 -4.18 -20.92
C ALA A 347 10.21 -4.56 -21.90
N PRO A 348 9.86 -5.14 -23.08
CA PRO A 348 10.81 -5.31 -24.17
C PRO A 348 11.45 -3.98 -24.60
N GLN A 349 12.64 -4.05 -25.18
CA GLN A 349 13.37 -2.85 -25.63
C GLN A 349 12.51 -1.98 -26.57
N GLY A 350 12.46 -0.69 -26.27
CA GLY A 350 11.66 0.30 -27.01
C GLY A 350 10.20 0.31 -26.65
N GLN A 351 9.77 -0.46 -25.65
CA GLN A 351 8.42 -0.41 -25.09
C GLN A 351 8.43 0.13 -23.67
N HIS A 352 7.29 0.67 -23.24
CA HIS A 352 7.11 1.29 -21.93
C HIS A 352 5.85 0.78 -21.25
N VAL A 353 5.90 0.61 -19.93
CA VAL A 353 4.76 0.19 -19.11
C VAL A 353 4.23 1.36 -18.30
N ILE A 354 2.93 1.54 -18.33
CA ILE A 354 2.18 2.45 -17.47
C ILE A 354 1.25 1.63 -16.57
N TRP A 355 1.25 1.95 -15.30
CA TRP A 355 0.32 1.47 -14.29
C TRP A 355 -0.55 2.65 -13.84
N ALA A 356 -1.84 2.55 -14.02
CA ALA A 356 -2.78 3.59 -13.64
C ALA A 356 -3.96 3.01 -12.87
N TYR A 357 -4.50 3.74 -11.89
CA TYR A 357 -5.72 3.34 -11.22
C TYR A 357 -6.56 4.53 -10.74
N CYS A 358 -7.84 4.26 -10.52
CA CYS A 358 -8.76 5.13 -9.81
C CYS A 358 -9.65 4.33 -8.85
N HIS A 359 -10.29 5.03 -7.92
CA HIS A 359 -11.27 4.40 -7.04
C HIS A 359 -12.65 4.32 -7.71
N VAL A 360 -13.33 3.20 -7.45
CA VAL A 360 -14.68 2.88 -7.92
C VAL A 360 -15.52 2.39 -6.73
N PRO A 361 -16.86 2.27 -6.86
CA PRO A 361 -17.65 1.63 -5.82
C PRO A 361 -17.11 0.23 -5.50
N LEU A 362 -17.29 -0.20 -4.25
CA LEU A 362 -16.95 -1.55 -3.83
C LEU A 362 -17.64 -2.57 -4.72
N ASP A 363 -16.93 -3.64 -5.11
CA ASP A 363 -17.42 -4.73 -5.96
C ASP A 363 -17.92 -4.27 -7.35
N SER A 364 -17.35 -3.18 -7.87
CA SER A 364 -17.76 -2.61 -9.15
C SER A 364 -17.19 -3.41 -10.33
N PRO A 365 -18.04 -3.81 -11.30
CA PRO A 365 -17.59 -4.39 -12.57
C PRO A 365 -17.20 -3.32 -13.61
N VAL A 366 -17.20 -2.03 -13.23
CA VAL A 366 -17.05 -0.93 -14.18
C VAL A 366 -15.62 -0.86 -14.71
N ASP A 367 -15.50 -0.92 -16.03
CA ASP A 367 -14.29 -0.61 -16.78
C ASP A 367 -14.12 0.91 -16.91
N MET A 368 -13.06 1.45 -16.27
CA MET A 368 -12.71 2.88 -16.31
C MET A 368 -11.64 3.22 -17.35
N SER A 369 -11.27 2.28 -18.22
CA SER A 369 -10.17 2.46 -19.17
C SER A 369 -10.36 3.65 -20.12
N ARG A 370 -11.59 3.90 -20.56
CA ARG A 370 -11.91 5.03 -21.40
C ARG A 370 -11.65 6.35 -20.69
N GLU A 371 -12.19 6.52 -19.48
CA GLU A 371 -12.08 7.73 -18.69
C GLU A 371 -10.60 8.02 -18.33
N LEU A 372 -9.87 6.98 -17.91
CA LEU A 372 -8.44 7.09 -17.56
C LEU A 372 -7.60 7.44 -18.81
N LYS A 373 -7.85 6.78 -19.95
CA LYS A 373 -7.19 7.08 -21.21
C LYS A 373 -7.43 8.52 -21.65
N GLU A 374 -8.69 8.99 -21.63
CA GLU A 374 -9.03 10.37 -21.99
C GLU A 374 -8.36 11.40 -21.07
N MET A 375 -8.22 11.10 -19.77
CA MET A 375 -7.53 11.99 -18.83
C MET A 375 -6.02 12.06 -19.10
N ILE A 376 -5.39 10.93 -19.43
CA ILE A 376 -3.96 10.91 -19.79
C ILE A 376 -3.79 11.67 -21.12
N GLU A 377 -4.61 11.42 -22.13
CA GLU A 377 -4.56 12.11 -23.44
C GLU A 377 -4.68 13.64 -23.29
N GLN A 378 -5.53 14.12 -22.34
CA GLN A 378 -5.64 15.56 -22.07
C GLN A 378 -4.35 16.15 -21.48
N ALA A 379 -3.61 15.40 -20.66
CA ALA A 379 -2.34 15.82 -20.06
C ALA A 379 -1.13 15.54 -20.98
N ALA A 380 -1.24 14.57 -21.87
CA ALA A 380 -0.21 14.05 -22.76
C ALA A 380 -0.81 13.81 -24.18
N PRO A 381 -1.00 14.86 -24.99
CA PRO A 381 -1.56 14.72 -26.33
C PRO A 381 -0.72 13.79 -27.21
N GLY A 382 -1.37 12.81 -27.86
CA GLY A 382 -0.73 11.74 -28.62
C GLY A 382 -0.48 10.46 -27.81
N PHE A 383 -0.86 10.43 -26.53
CA PHE A 383 -0.76 9.21 -25.71
C PHE A 383 -1.50 8.02 -26.33
N CYS A 384 -2.72 8.25 -26.85
CA CYS A 384 -3.51 7.19 -27.48
C CYS A 384 -2.80 6.53 -28.66
N GLU A 385 -1.98 7.27 -29.40
CA GLU A 385 -1.23 6.77 -30.56
C GLU A 385 -0.06 5.88 -30.17
N THR A 386 0.43 6.00 -28.92
CA THR A 386 1.53 5.19 -28.39
C THR A 386 1.08 3.83 -27.84
N ILE A 387 -0.22 3.61 -27.61
CA ILE A 387 -0.73 2.40 -26.96
C ILE A 387 -0.58 1.19 -27.87
N ILE A 388 0.17 0.17 -27.43
CA ILE A 388 0.30 -1.15 -28.08
C ILE A 388 -0.70 -2.12 -27.46
N GLU A 389 -0.77 -2.15 -26.12
CA GLU A 389 -1.63 -3.06 -25.35
C GLU A 389 -2.32 -2.29 -24.21
N SER A 390 -3.51 -2.74 -23.85
CA SER A 390 -4.26 -2.24 -22.69
C SER A 390 -4.91 -3.40 -21.95
N HIS A 391 -4.68 -3.49 -20.64
CA HIS A 391 -5.26 -4.52 -19.78
C HIS A 391 -5.98 -3.84 -18.62
N VAL A 392 -7.27 -4.14 -18.51
CA VAL A 392 -8.13 -3.60 -17.45
C VAL A 392 -8.28 -4.66 -16.36
N VAL A 393 -8.26 -4.21 -15.11
CA VAL A 393 -8.54 -5.03 -13.93
C VAL A 393 -9.58 -4.26 -13.11
N THR A 394 -10.82 -4.72 -13.15
CA THR A 394 -11.94 -4.14 -12.39
C THR A 394 -11.84 -4.48 -10.90
N ALA A 395 -12.69 -3.89 -10.07
CA ALA A 395 -12.72 -4.24 -8.65
C ALA A 395 -13.10 -5.71 -8.41
N GLN A 396 -13.94 -6.30 -9.26
CA GLN A 396 -14.27 -7.73 -9.22
C GLN A 396 -13.07 -8.60 -9.65
N ASP A 397 -12.38 -8.24 -10.73
CA ASP A 397 -11.18 -8.95 -11.18
C ASP A 397 -10.07 -8.94 -10.12
N LEU A 398 -9.95 -7.85 -9.35
CA LEU A 398 -8.99 -7.77 -8.25
C LEU A 398 -9.26 -8.82 -7.17
N GLU A 399 -10.52 -9.02 -6.79
CA GLU A 399 -10.90 -10.07 -5.83
C GLU A 399 -10.71 -11.47 -6.40
N GLU A 400 -11.01 -11.68 -7.69
CA GLU A 400 -10.77 -12.97 -8.36
C GLU A 400 -9.27 -13.31 -8.39
N GLN A 401 -8.41 -12.34 -8.69
CA GLN A 401 -6.94 -12.51 -8.70
C GLN A 401 -6.35 -12.68 -7.29
N ASN A 402 -6.99 -12.08 -6.28
CA ASN A 402 -6.55 -12.13 -4.90
C ASN A 402 -7.75 -11.98 -3.94
N SER A 403 -8.21 -13.10 -3.42
CA SER A 403 -9.39 -13.17 -2.52
C SER A 403 -9.25 -12.39 -1.19
N ALA A 404 -8.06 -11.84 -0.90
CA ALA A 404 -7.89 -10.92 0.22
C ALA A 404 -8.37 -9.48 -0.12
N LEU A 405 -8.50 -9.14 -1.42
CA LEU A 405 -8.94 -7.83 -1.91
C LEU A 405 -10.47 -7.81 -2.12
N VAL A 406 -11.22 -8.10 -1.08
CA VAL A 406 -12.69 -8.24 -1.11
C VAL A 406 -13.35 -7.00 -1.74
N GLY A 407 -14.10 -7.19 -2.84
CA GLY A 407 -14.74 -6.14 -3.62
C GLY A 407 -13.75 -5.15 -4.26
N GLY A 408 -12.48 -5.53 -4.43
CA GLY A 408 -11.42 -4.67 -4.95
C GLY A 408 -10.87 -3.66 -3.94
N ASP A 409 -11.17 -3.83 -2.62
CA ASP A 409 -10.64 -2.99 -1.54
C ASP A 409 -9.16 -3.29 -1.31
N LEU A 410 -8.26 -2.41 -1.75
CA LEU A 410 -6.81 -2.52 -1.56
C LEU A 410 -6.37 -2.25 -0.11
N SER A 411 -7.27 -1.71 0.74
CA SER A 411 -6.95 -1.30 2.11
C SER A 411 -7.22 -2.39 3.16
N GLY A 412 -7.93 -3.46 2.79
CA GLY A 412 -8.33 -4.52 3.72
C GLY A 412 -9.31 -4.03 4.80
N GLY A 413 -10.09 -3.00 4.52
CA GLY A 413 -11.07 -2.36 5.38
C GLY A 413 -10.94 -0.84 5.44
N THR A 414 -11.95 -0.15 6.02
CA THR A 414 -11.98 1.31 6.08
C THR A 414 -10.79 1.89 6.83
N MET A 415 -10.27 3.01 6.31
CA MET A 415 -9.14 3.77 6.86
C MET A 415 -9.58 5.02 7.63
N ASP A 416 -10.85 5.09 8.05
CA ASP A 416 -11.27 6.10 9.01
C ASP A 416 -10.65 5.82 10.40
N LEU A 417 -10.75 6.77 11.33
CA LEU A 417 -10.12 6.64 12.65
C LEU A 417 -10.60 5.39 13.39
N LEU A 418 -11.89 5.09 13.32
CA LEU A 418 -12.45 3.91 13.95
C LEU A 418 -11.99 2.63 13.27
N GLY A 419 -11.99 2.60 11.94
CA GLY A 419 -11.49 1.48 11.15
C GLY A 419 -10.00 1.20 11.40
N SER A 420 -9.19 2.25 11.52
CA SER A 420 -7.76 2.10 11.81
C SER A 420 -7.47 1.55 13.22
N ILE A 421 -8.29 1.91 14.22
CA ILE A 421 -8.12 1.43 15.61
C ILE A 421 -8.76 0.06 15.82
N LYS A 422 -9.96 -0.17 15.22
CA LYS A 422 -10.74 -1.42 15.35
C LYS A 422 -10.40 -2.41 14.23
N ARG A 423 -9.16 -2.82 14.11
CA ARG A 423 -8.64 -3.70 13.05
C ARG A 423 -8.02 -4.98 13.59
N PRO A 424 -8.67 -6.13 13.63
CA PRO A 424 -10.12 -6.36 13.50
C PRO A 424 -10.88 -6.05 14.80
N ARG A 425 -10.16 -5.73 15.89
CA ARG A 425 -10.68 -5.42 17.21
C ARG A 425 -9.81 -4.43 17.97
N ILE A 426 -10.39 -3.72 18.92
CA ILE A 426 -9.63 -2.85 19.85
C ILE A 426 -8.88 -3.73 20.84
N SER A 427 -7.55 -3.74 20.78
CA SER A 427 -6.69 -4.58 21.63
C SER A 427 -5.25 -4.05 21.67
N SER A 428 -4.54 -4.33 22.74
CA SER A 428 -3.08 -4.16 22.84
C SER A 428 -2.31 -5.23 22.06
N ASP A 429 -2.97 -6.35 21.75
CA ASP A 429 -2.49 -7.44 20.90
C ASP A 429 -3.56 -7.74 19.84
N PRO A 430 -3.65 -6.92 18.79
CA PRO A 430 -4.72 -6.98 17.81
C PRO A 430 -4.62 -8.17 16.86
N TRP A 431 -3.43 -8.78 16.71
CA TRP A 431 -3.21 -9.92 15.82
C TRP A 431 -3.78 -11.22 16.39
N TYR A 432 -3.76 -11.41 17.71
CA TYR A 432 -4.28 -12.61 18.38
C TYR A 432 -5.81 -12.68 18.30
N LEU A 433 -6.34 -13.75 17.71
CA LEU A 433 -7.77 -13.93 17.44
C LEU A 433 -8.57 -14.51 18.63
N GLN A 434 -8.09 -14.37 19.86
CA GLN A 434 -8.75 -14.88 21.08
C GLN A 434 -8.99 -16.41 21.06
N SER A 435 -8.26 -17.13 20.22
CA SER A 435 -8.23 -18.58 20.13
C SER A 435 -6.78 -19.01 20.06
N LYS A 436 -6.39 -19.98 20.89
CA LYS A 436 -5.02 -20.45 21.01
C LYS A 436 -4.43 -20.76 19.63
N GLY A 437 -3.29 -20.18 19.33
CA GLY A 437 -2.55 -20.40 18.11
C GLY A 437 -3.10 -19.68 16.86
N LEU A 438 -4.20 -18.91 16.92
CA LEU A 438 -4.76 -18.24 15.74
C LEU A 438 -4.47 -16.73 15.70
N TYR A 439 -3.90 -16.24 14.58
CA TYR A 439 -3.45 -14.86 14.41
C TYR A 439 -3.83 -14.29 13.03
N LEU A 440 -4.28 -13.03 12.97
CA LEU A 440 -4.48 -12.29 11.73
C LEU A 440 -3.32 -11.32 11.54
N VAL A 441 -2.59 -11.43 10.42
CA VAL A 441 -1.36 -10.66 10.16
C VAL A 441 -1.38 -9.84 8.88
N SER A 442 -2.46 -9.90 8.13
CA SER A 442 -2.65 -9.17 6.86
C SER A 442 -2.87 -7.66 7.05
N SER A 443 -3.15 -6.97 5.95
CA SER A 443 -3.61 -5.57 5.95
C SER A 443 -4.89 -5.34 6.77
N ALA A 444 -5.67 -6.39 7.05
CA ALA A 444 -6.84 -6.33 7.93
C ALA A 444 -6.49 -6.30 9.43
N ALA A 445 -5.20 -6.31 9.79
CA ALA A 445 -4.67 -6.10 11.14
C ALA A 445 -3.72 -4.88 11.16
N PRO A 446 -3.44 -4.27 12.33
CA PRO A 446 -2.49 -3.16 12.40
C PRO A 446 -1.07 -3.56 11.96
N PRO A 447 -0.36 -2.58 11.36
CA PRO A 447 -0.69 -1.16 11.19
C PRO A 447 -1.65 -0.85 10.03
N GLY A 448 -2.07 -1.81 9.24
CA GLY A 448 -3.01 -1.64 8.15
C GLY A 448 -2.37 -1.86 6.77
N PRO A 449 -2.91 -1.22 5.70
CA PRO A 449 -2.48 -1.43 4.33
C PRO A 449 -1.11 -0.82 4.01
N SER A 450 -0.57 -1.21 2.92
CA SER A 450 0.67 -0.90 2.24
C SER A 450 1.66 -2.06 2.29
N VAL A 451 2.67 -2.03 1.39
CA VAL A 451 3.71 -3.06 1.35
C VAL A 451 4.82 -2.70 2.33
N HIS A 452 4.67 -3.12 3.56
CA HIS A 452 5.63 -2.86 4.64
C HIS A 452 5.95 -4.09 5.51
N GLY A 453 5.22 -5.22 5.38
CA GLY A 453 5.45 -6.45 6.15
C GLY A 453 5.25 -6.36 7.68
N MET A 454 4.90 -5.17 8.20
CA MET A 454 4.83 -4.94 9.65
C MET A 454 3.72 -5.73 10.35
N GLY A 455 2.60 -5.97 9.67
CA GLY A 455 1.51 -6.80 10.22
C GLY A 455 2.00 -8.21 10.53
N GLY A 456 2.70 -8.82 9.57
CA GLY A 456 3.33 -10.12 9.74
C GLY A 456 4.45 -10.13 10.77
N PHE A 457 5.34 -9.16 10.67
CA PHE A 457 6.49 -9.01 11.57
C PHE A 457 6.07 -8.90 13.04
N LEU A 458 5.13 -8.03 13.35
CA LEU A 458 4.66 -7.81 14.72
C LEU A 458 3.72 -8.93 15.22
N GLY A 459 2.88 -9.47 14.32
CA GLY A 459 2.00 -10.58 14.64
C GLY A 459 2.76 -11.87 14.94
N ALA A 460 3.82 -12.16 14.17
CA ALA A 460 4.71 -13.30 14.48
C ALA A 460 5.45 -13.12 15.82
N GLN A 461 5.92 -11.91 16.13
CA GLN A 461 6.53 -11.65 17.46
C GLN A 461 5.51 -11.83 18.59
N SER A 462 4.25 -11.43 18.40
CA SER A 462 3.20 -11.69 19.38
C SER A 462 2.97 -13.18 19.58
N MET A 463 2.90 -13.95 18.49
CA MET A 463 2.78 -15.41 18.51
C MET A 463 3.97 -16.07 19.22
N LEU A 464 5.20 -15.71 18.84
CA LEU A 464 6.41 -16.25 19.44
C LEU A 464 6.44 -16.07 20.96
N LYS A 465 6.11 -14.88 21.43
CA LYS A 465 6.04 -14.57 22.86
C LYS A 465 4.93 -15.36 23.56
N ARG A 466 3.74 -15.44 22.96
CA ARG A 466 2.56 -16.03 23.61
C ARG A 466 2.58 -17.55 23.62
N GLU A 467 2.89 -18.17 22.48
CA GLU A 467 2.74 -19.62 22.30
C GLU A 467 4.04 -20.38 22.59
N TYR A 468 5.21 -19.73 22.40
CA TYR A 468 6.52 -20.38 22.51
C TYR A 468 7.41 -19.76 23.59
N GLY A 469 7.03 -18.66 24.24
CA GLY A 469 7.85 -17.96 25.24
C GLY A 469 9.10 -17.28 24.68
N ILE A 470 9.21 -17.18 23.34
CA ILE A 470 10.36 -16.59 22.66
C ILE A 470 10.18 -15.07 22.59
N THR A 471 11.06 -14.33 23.26
CA THR A 471 11.06 -12.85 23.25
C THR A 471 12.20 -12.25 22.44
N ASN A 472 13.28 -13.01 22.22
CA ASN A 472 14.43 -12.61 21.42
C ASN A 472 14.63 -13.60 20.26
N TRP A 473 13.86 -13.42 19.19
CA TRP A 473 13.92 -14.28 18.02
C TRP A 473 15.16 -14.08 17.14
N LYS A 474 15.95 -12.99 17.38
CA LYS A 474 17.18 -12.68 16.64
C LYS A 474 18.41 -13.45 17.14
N SER A 475 18.34 -14.03 18.30
CA SER A 475 19.48 -14.70 18.97
C SER A 475 19.44 -16.22 18.88
N VAL A 476 18.50 -16.79 18.14
CA VAL A 476 18.44 -18.24 17.89
C VAL A 476 19.24 -18.51 16.61
N ASN A 477 20.58 -18.67 16.76
CA ASN A 477 21.48 -19.21 15.74
C ASN A 477 21.77 -20.67 16.05
#